data_c456c42c6bc7a8021ee81d3a2620ed23
#
_entry.id   c456c42c6bc7a8021ee81d3a2620ed23
#
_cell.length_a   1.000
_cell.length_b   1.000
_cell.length_c   1.000
_cell.angle_alpha   90.00
_cell.angle_beta   90.00
_cell.angle_gamma   90.00
#
_symmetry.space_group_name_H-M   'P 1'
#
loop_
_entity.id
_entity.type
_entity.pdbx_description
1 polymer ?
#
loop_
_entity_poly.entity_id
_entity_poly.type
_entity_poly.pdbx_seq_one_letter_code
_entity_poly.pdbx_strand_id
1 'polypeptide(L)'
;AHRGASVDFPENSLDAFSGAFDQGADWIELDVRRSKDGVLVVHHDAHLADGSLIRDLDSDSLPEGVPSLAEAFEASESMGVNIEIKHLPGEPDFDEVDLVCEAVVGLVRAYKPADKILVSSFDMNAINRIKETDPSIATGWLVAERSDGIQILDRVKAHNHSSINPWDDLVDESLIEQAHSR
;
A
#
# COMPACT_ATOMS: atom_id res chain seq x y z
N ALA A 1 -5.41 -2.53 -10.89
CA ALA A 1 -5.83 -1.13 -11.11
C ALA A 1 -5.16 -0.22 -10.09
N HIS A 2 -4.25 0.67 -10.53
CA HIS A 2 -3.50 1.60 -9.69
C HIS A 2 -4.42 2.72 -9.17
N ARG A 3 -4.62 2.81 -7.86
CA ARG A 3 -5.56 3.69 -7.16
C ARG A 3 -7.03 3.49 -7.63
N GLY A 4 -7.37 2.25 -8.00
CA GLY A 4 -8.63 1.90 -8.63
C GLY A 4 -8.67 2.21 -10.13
N ALA A 5 -9.86 2.34 -10.72
CA ALA A 5 -10.08 2.77 -12.10
C ALA A 5 -9.86 4.31 -12.25
N SER A 6 -8.66 4.77 -11.90
CA SER A 6 -8.29 6.19 -11.74
C SER A 6 -8.31 7.03 -13.03
N VAL A 7 -8.48 6.38 -14.19
CA VAL A 7 -8.70 7.11 -15.47
C VAL A 7 -10.14 7.62 -15.59
N ASP A 8 -11.08 6.88 -15.01
CA ASP A 8 -12.53 7.15 -15.16
C ASP A 8 -13.14 7.77 -13.90
N PHE A 9 -12.52 7.56 -12.74
CA PHE A 9 -12.99 8.01 -11.42
C PHE A 9 -11.87 8.71 -10.65
N PRO A 10 -12.20 9.53 -9.63
CA PRO A 10 -11.20 10.07 -8.73
C PRO A 10 -10.36 8.96 -8.11
N GLU A 11 -9.03 9.08 -8.16
CA GLU A 11 -8.13 8.09 -7.58
C GLU A 11 -8.38 7.86 -6.08
N ASN A 12 -8.10 6.66 -5.59
CA ASN A 12 -8.25 6.31 -4.18
C ASN A 12 -9.68 6.51 -3.62
N SER A 13 -10.70 6.49 -4.47
CA SER A 13 -12.12 6.61 -4.09
C SER A 13 -12.86 5.28 -4.16
N LEU A 14 -13.97 5.17 -3.44
CA LEU A 14 -14.83 3.97 -3.48
C LEU A 14 -15.38 3.71 -4.89
N ASP A 15 -15.72 4.79 -5.62
CA ASP A 15 -16.17 4.68 -7.02
C ASP A 15 -15.08 4.12 -7.93
N ALA A 16 -13.80 4.53 -7.71
CA ALA A 16 -12.67 3.99 -8.46
C ALA A 16 -12.44 2.50 -8.18
N PHE A 17 -12.64 2.04 -6.94
CA PHE A 17 -12.51 0.63 -6.59
C PHE A 17 -13.64 -0.22 -7.15
N SER A 18 -14.89 0.22 -7.01
CA SER A 18 -16.04 -0.43 -7.63
C SER A 18 -15.95 -0.44 -9.16
N GLY A 19 -15.52 0.68 -9.76
CA GLY A 19 -15.29 0.77 -11.20
C GLY A 19 -14.18 -0.17 -11.69
N ALA A 20 -13.14 -0.40 -10.91
CA ALA A 20 -12.10 -1.39 -11.23
C ALA A 20 -12.67 -2.82 -11.27
N PHE A 21 -13.52 -3.18 -10.32
CA PHE A 21 -14.22 -4.46 -10.30
C PHE A 21 -15.11 -4.64 -11.54
N ASP A 22 -15.93 -3.63 -11.88
CA ASP A 22 -16.81 -3.66 -13.05
C ASP A 22 -16.05 -3.78 -14.38
N GLN A 23 -14.82 -3.24 -14.43
CA GLN A 23 -13.91 -3.34 -15.57
C GLN A 23 -13.11 -4.65 -15.61
N GLY A 24 -13.29 -5.55 -14.63
CA GLY A 24 -12.68 -6.87 -14.58
C GLY A 24 -11.25 -6.89 -14.07
N ALA A 25 -10.85 -5.96 -13.21
CA ALA A 25 -9.55 -6.00 -12.56
C ALA A 25 -9.49 -7.16 -11.56
N ASP A 26 -8.35 -7.87 -11.52
CA ASP A 26 -8.10 -8.92 -10.52
C ASP A 26 -7.62 -8.33 -9.19
N TRP A 27 -6.91 -7.20 -9.26
CA TRP A 27 -6.32 -6.50 -8.14
C TRP A 27 -6.50 -5.00 -8.26
N ILE A 28 -6.72 -4.34 -7.11
CA ILE A 28 -6.53 -2.90 -6.95
C ILE A 28 -5.26 -2.63 -6.15
N GLU A 29 -4.70 -1.47 -6.35
CA GLU A 29 -3.69 -0.88 -5.48
C GLU A 29 -4.28 0.40 -4.88
N LEU A 30 -3.90 0.72 -3.64
CA LEU A 30 -4.34 1.89 -2.92
C LEU A 30 -3.30 2.37 -1.90
N ASP A 31 -3.32 3.67 -1.61
CA ASP A 31 -2.38 4.33 -0.71
C ASP A 31 -2.98 4.50 0.69
N VAL A 32 -2.27 4.09 1.74
CA VAL A 32 -2.78 4.15 3.12
C VAL A 32 -1.97 5.12 3.97
N ARG A 33 -2.71 5.97 4.68
CA ARG A 33 -2.22 6.86 5.74
C ARG A 33 -3.04 6.67 7.02
N ARG A 34 -2.63 7.29 8.10
CA ARG A 34 -3.28 7.18 9.40
C ARG A 34 -3.74 8.54 9.90
N SER A 35 -5.02 8.66 10.26
CA SER A 35 -5.60 9.84 10.89
C SER A 35 -5.16 9.98 12.35
N LYS A 36 -5.45 11.12 12.97
CA LYS A 36 -5.11 11.43 14.36
C LYS A 36 -5.72 10.45 15.36
N ASP A 37 -6.97 10.07 15.16
CA ASP A 37 -7.71 9.09 15.99
C ASP A 37 -7.36 7.64 15.67
N GLY A 38 -6.43 7.41 14.72
CA GLY A 38 -5.86 6.09 14.43
C GLY A 38 -6.58 5.31 13.35
N VAL A 39 -7.56 5.90 12.66
CA VAL A 39 -8.22 5.27 11.53
C VAL A 39 -7.29 5.24 10.33
N LEU A 40 -7.23 4.09 9.64
CA LEU A 40 -6.54 3.99 8.36
C LEU A 40 -7.42 4.55 7.27
N VAL A 41 -6.90 5.53 6.53
CA VAL A 41 -7.61 6.22 5.43
C VAL A 41 -6.85 6.07 4.13
N VAL A 42 -7.56 6.15 3.01
CA VAL A 42 -7.00 5.93 1.68
C VAL A 42 -6.77 7.28 1.00
N HIS A 43 -5.48 7.67 0.91
CA HIS A 43 -5.08 8.93 0.29
C HIS A 43 -3.57 8.92 -0.02
N HIS A 44 -3.17 9.41 -1.18
CA HIS A 44 -1.77 9.39 -1.61
C HIS A 44 -0.91 10.38 -0.81
N ASP A 45 -1.29 11.65 -0.77
CA ASP A 45 -0.49 12.71 -0.15
C ASP A 45 -0.74 12.79 1.37
N ALA A 46 0.27 13.21 2.13
CA ALA A 46 0.11 13.47 3.56
C ALA A 46 -0.82 14.66 3.84
N HIS A 47 -0.93 15.57 2.87
CA HIS A 47 -1.76 16.76 2.95
C HIS A 47 -3.03 16.62 2.10
N LEU A 48 -4.12 17.14 2.62
CA LEU A 48 -5.33 17.39 1.83
C LEU A 48 -5.15 18.60 0.91
N ALA A 49 -6.09 18.80 -0.02
CA ALA A 49 -6.05 19.90 -0.98
C ALA A 49 -6.02 21.32 -0.33
N ASP A 50 -6.52 21.45 0.88
CA ASP A 50 -6.49 22.70 1.67
C ASP A 50 -5.18 22.90 2.44
N GLY A 51 -4.24 21.96 2.36
CA GLY A 51 -2.96 21.96 3.05
C GLY A 51 -2.97 21.36 4.46
N SER A 52 -4.12 20.90 4.94
CA SER A 52 -4.21 20.22 6.25
C SER A 52 -3.52 18.86 6.22
N LEU A 53 -2.82 18.49 7.31
CA LEU A 53 -2.23 17.16 7.45
C LEU A 53 -3.27 16.14 7.92
N ILE A 54 -3.37 15.02 7.25
CA ILE A 54 -4.29 13.91 7.60
C ILE A 54 -4.03 13.43 9.03
N ARG A 55 -2.77 13.29 9.43
CA ARG A 55 -2.40 12.84 10.77
C ARG A 55 -2.86 13.75 11.91
N ASP A 56 -3.19 15.01 11.61
CA ASP A 56 -3.61 16.00 12.61
C ASP A 56 -5.14 16.11 12.72
N LEU A 57 -5.89 15.43 11.84
CA LEU A 57 -7.34 15.44 11.77
C LEU A 57 -7.92 14.09 12.26
N ASP A 58 -9.01 14.17 13.03
CA ASP A 58 -9.83 13.01 13.31
C ASP A 58 -10.55 12.54 12.03
N SER A 59 -10.77 11.25 11.88
CA SER A 59 -11.33 10.67 10.64
C SER A 59 -12.67 11.28 10.24
N ASP A 60 -13.53 11.59 11.20
CA ASP A 60 -14.84 12.25 10.99
C ASP A 60 -14.72 13.68 10.44
N SER A 61 -13.53 14.27 10.49
CA SER A 61 -13.24 15.63 9.99
C SER A 61 -12.64 15.64 8.59
N LEU A 62 -12.37 14.47 8.02
CA LEU A 62 -11.83 14.34 6.67
C LEU A 62 -12.91 14.59 5.61
N PRO A 63 -12.54 15.05 4.39
CA PRO A 63 -13.48 15.18 3.29
C PRO A 63 -14.17 13.86 2.94
N GLU A 64 -15.43 13.91 2.54
CA GLU A 64 -16.24 12.75 2.13
C GLU A 64 -15.57 11.86 1.06
N GLY A 65 -14.69 12.43 0.22
CA GLY A 65 -13.94 11.70 -0.82
C GLY A 65 -12.71 10.92 -0.31
N VAL A 66 -12.41 10.95 0.99
CA VAL A 66 -11.29 10.22 1.61
C VAL A 66 -11.85 9.02 2.39
N PRO A 67 -11.93 7.83 1.78
CA PRO A 67 -12.51 6.68 2.44
C PRO A 67 -11.57 6.07 3.47
N SER A 68 -12.12 5.33 4.42
CA SER A 68 -11.34 4.43 5.27
C SER A 68 -10.87 3.19 4.50
N LEU A 69 -9.80 2.55 4.97
CA LEU A 69 -9.35 1.27 4.39
C LEU A 69 -10.41 0.16 4.56
N ALA A 70 -11.23 0.21 5.62
CA ALA A 70 -12.34 -0.72 5.80
C ALA A 70 -13.39 -0.59 4.68
N GLU A 71 -13.82 0.64 4.36
CA GLU A 71 -14.73 0.91 3.25
C GLU A 71 -14.12 0.52 1.90
N ALA A 72 -12.82 0.76 1.70
CA ALA A 72 -12.11 0.34 0.50
C ALA A 72 -12.09 -1.20 0.36
N PHE A 73 -11.95 -1.95 1.45
CA PHE A 73 -12.06 -3.40 1.42
C PHE A 73 -13.46 -3.89 1.02
N GLU A 74 -14.50 -3.22 1.49
CA GLU A 74 -15.88 -3.53 1.08
C GLU A 74 -16.09 -3.24 -0.42
N ALA A 75 -15.65 -2.08 -0.90
CA ALA A 75 -15.75 -1.69 -2.31
C ALA A 75 -14.89 -2.55 -3.26
N SER A 76 -13.82 -3.17 -2.76
CA SER A 76 -12.95 -4.04 -3.55
C SER A 76 -13.52 -5.45 -3.79
N GLU A 77 -14.61 -5.82 -3.15
CA GLU A 77 -15.31 -7.11 -3.29
C GLU A 77 -14.36 -8.32 -3.25
N SER A 78 -14.32 -9.10 -4.34
CA SER A 78 -13.48 -10.31 -4.47
C SER A 78 -12.07 -10.06 -5.00
N MET A 79 -11.76 -8.82 -5.38
CA MET A 79 -10.42 -8.46 -5.88
C MET A 79 -9.35 -8.61 -4.78
N GLY A 80 -8.13 -8.86 -5.20
CA GLY A 80 -6.95 -8.68 -4.34
C GLY A 80 -6.67 -7.18 -4.11
N VAL A 81 -6.04 -6.86 -2.99
CA VAL A 81 -5.70 -5.49 -2.63
C VAL A 81 -4.21 -5.38 -2.35
N ASN A 82 -3.51 -4.55 -3.11
CA ASN A 82 -2.17 -4.09 -2.77
C ASN A 82 -2.29 -2.81 -1.95
N ILE A 83 -1.87 -2.86 -0.70
CA ILE A 83 -1.89 -1.74 0.24
C ILE A 83 -0.51 -1.10 0.25
N GLU A 84 -0.35 0.06 -0.38
CA GLU A 84 0.87 0.85 -0.23
C GLU A 84 0.83 1.63 1.08
N ILE A 85 1.74 1.30 2.00
CA ILE A 85 1.90 2.08 3.24
C ILE A 85 2.78 3.30 2.95
N LYS A 86 2.18 4.48 3.05
CA LYS A 86 2.86 5.77 2.96
C LYS A 86 3.52 6.11 4.30
N HIS A 87 4.71 5.56 4.50
CA HIS A 87 5.47 5.68 5.74
C HIS A 87 6.95 5.87 5.39
N LEU A 88 7.31 7.06 4.92
CA LEU A 88 8.68 7.34 4.51
C LEU A 88 9.38 8.28 5.50
N PRO A 89 10.61 7.96 5.93
CA PRO A 89 11.42 8.89 6.70
C PRO A 89 11.55 10.23 5.98
N GLY A 90 11.17 11.30 6.66
CA GLY A 90 11.16 12.66 6.10
C GLY A 90 9.80 13.14 5.62
N GLU A 91 8.81 12.29 5.49
CA GLU A 91 7.43 12.73 5.31
C GLU A 91 6.84 13.30 6.61
N PRO A 92 5.90 14.26 6.51
CA PRO A 92 5.39 14.97 7.70
C PRO A 92 4.57 14.09 8.64
N ASP A 93 4.06 12.95 8.17
CA ASP A 93 3.29 11.98 8.93
C ASP A 93 4.07 10.70 9.30
N PHE A 94 5.39 10.69 9.05
CA PHE A 94 6.26 9.60 9.50
C PHE A 94 6.19 9.40 11.02
N ASP A 95 6.04 8.16 11.46
CA ASP A 95 6.06 7.78 12.87
C ASP A 95 7.10 6.69 13.14
N GLU A 96 8.00 6.92 14.12
CA GLU A 96 9.12 6.02 14.43
C GLU A 96 8.68 4.70 15.12
N VAL A 97 7.42 4.58 15.51
CA VAL A 97 6.88 3.40 16.21
C VAL A 97 6.00 2.51 15.34
N ASP A 98 5.93 2.82 14.04
CA ASP A 98 5.25 2.01 13.01
C ASP A 98 3.77 1.68 13.31
N LEU A 99 3.03 2.61 13.95
CA LEU A 99 1.63 2.41 14.31
C LEU A 99 0.74 2.11 13.10
N VAL A 100 1.06 2.69 11.95
CA VAL A 100 0.34 2.42 10.70
C VAL A 100 0.46 0.94 10.30
N CYS A 101 1.64 0.36 10.46
CA CYS A 101 1.90 -1.05 10.11
C CYS A 101 1.08 -2.01 10.99
N GLU A 102 1.05 -1.76 12.30
CA GLU A 102 0.25 -2.57 13.23
C GLU A 102 -1.25 -2.45 12.96
N ALA A 103 -1.73 -1.25 12.65
CA ALA A 103 -3.12 -1.00 12.31
C ALA A 103 -3.52 -1.73 11.00
N VAL A 104 -2.65 -1.71 9.97
CA VAL A 104 -2.87 -2.45 8.71
C VAL A 104 -3.02 -3.94 8.98
N VAL A 105 -2.11 -4.56 9.73
CA VAL A 105 -2.20 -5.99 10.07
C VAL A 105 -3.49 -6.30 10.83
N GLY A 106 -3.88 -5.45 11.79
CA GLY A 106 -5.11 -5.60 12.54
C GLY A 106 -6.35 -5.61 11.63
N LEU A 107 -6.40 -4.69 10.68
CA LEU A 107 -7.53 -4.56 9.77
C LEU A 107 -7.57 -5.72 8.74
N VAL A 108 -6.43 -6.10 8.19
CA VAL A 108 -6.32 -7.24 7.26
C VAL A 108 -6.87 -8.51 7.91
N ARG A 109 -6.46 -8.81 9.14
CA ARG A 109 -6.97 -9.99 9.89
C ARG A 109 -8.48 -9.99 10.10
N ALA A 110 -9.09 -8.81 10.19
CA ALA A 110 -10.53 -8.68 10.43
C ALA A 110 -11.38 -8.78 9.16
N TYR A 111 -10.85 -8.35 8.01
CA TYR A 111 -11.67 -8.11 6.82
C TYR A 111 -11.33 -8.96 5.59
N LYS A 112 -10.08 -9.37 5.42
CA LYS A 112 -9.66 -10.05 4.18
C LYS A 112 -8.76 -11.26 4.45
N PRO A 113 -8.90 -12.34 3.66
CA PRO A 113 -7.95 -13.45 3.71
C PRO A 113 -6.58 -13.00 3.20
N ALA A 114 -5.50 -13.48 3.84
CA ALA A 114 -4.13 -13.05 3.57
C ALA A 114 -3.67 -13.30 2.12
N ASP A 115 -4.20 -14.30 1.43
CA ASP A 115 -3.92 -14.62 0.03
C ASP A 115 -4.50 -13.59 -0.97
N LYS A 116 -5.35 -12.68 -0.50
CA LYS A 116 -5.90 -11.55 -1.25
C LYS A 116 -5.24 -10.22 -0.90
N ILE A 117 -4.16 -10.24 -0.13
CA ILE A 117 -3.47 -9.03 0.31
C ILE A 117 -2.00 -9.07 -0.08
N LEU A 118 -1.52 -7.98 -0.62
CA LEU A 118 -0.12 -7.59 -0.72
C LEU A 118 0.02 -6.27 0.05
N VAL A 119 1.03 -6.16 0.89
CA VAL A 119 1.40 -4.87 1.51
C VAL A 119 2.71 -4.42 0.89
N SER A 120 2.72 -3.22 0.34
CA SER A 120 3.92 -2.64 -0.26
C SER A 120 4.32 -1.32 0.40
N SER A 121 5.59 -0.96 0.33
CA SER A 121 6.11 0.34 0.75
C SER A 121 7.48 0.59 0.11
N PHE A 122 7.85 1.86 -0.05
CA PHE A 122 9.22 2.28 -0.32
C PHE A 122 10.12 2.13 0.92
N ASP A 123 9.55 2.17 2.14
CA ASP A 123 10.30 1.91 3.36
C ASP A 123 10.39 0.40 3.64
N MET A 124 11.61 -0.13 3.54
CA MET A 124 11.90 -1.53 3.87
C MET A 124 11.55 -1.86 5.33
N ASN A 125 11.67 -0.91 6.26
CA ASN A 125 11.36 -1.16 7.66
C ASN A 125 9.86 -1.35 7.86
N ALA A 126 9.01 -0.60 7.15
CA ALA A 126 7.58 -0.78 7.21
C ALA A 126 7.15 -2.20 6.79
N ILE A 127 7.65 -2.71 5.65
CA ILE A 127 7.32 -4.08 5.22
C ILE A 127 7.98 -5.16 6.08
N ASN A 128 9.14 -4.92 6.68
CA ASN A 128 9.72 -5.79 7.70
C ASN A 128 8.79 -5.88 8.91
N ARG A 129 8.26 -4.74 9.39
CA ARG A 129 7.33 -4.70 10.52
C ARG A 129 6.06 -5.48 10.26
N ILE A 130 5.51 -5.41 9.03
CA ILE A 130 4.38 -6.26 8.60
C ILE A 130 4.73 -7.75 8.74
N LYS A 131 5.89 -8.17 8.20
CA LYS A 131 6.34 -9.57 8.25
C LYS A 131 6.58 -10.09 9.66
N GLU A 132 7.13 -9.25 10.54
CA GLU A 132 7.34 -9.58 11.96
C GLU A 132 6.01 -9.76 12.70
N THR A 133 5.02 -8.91 12.38
CA THR A 133 3.71 -8.92 13.02
C THR A 133 2.82 -10.05 12.51
N ASP A 134 2.83 -10.29 11.17
CA ASP A 134 2.11 -11.38 10.54
C ASP A 134 2.86 -11.95 9.32
N PRO A 135 3.62 -13.04 9.47
CA PRO A 135 4.37 -13.65 8.39
C PRO A 135 3.52 -14.18 7.21
N SER A 136 2.21 -14.36 7.41
CA SER A 136 1.30 -14.86 6.36
C SER A 136 0.94 -13.81 5.30
N ILE A 137 1.08 -12.51 5.63
CA ILE A 137 0.81 -11.43 4.69
C ILE A 137 1.95 -11.32 3.68
N ALA A 138 1.62 -11.33 2.39
CA ALA A 138 2.58 -11.07 1.32
C ALA A 138 3.05 -9.61 1.38
N THR A 139 4.35 -9.39 1.16
CA THR A 139 4.95 -8.05 1.19
C THR A 139 5.79 -7.80 -0.05
N GLY A 140 5.77 -6.57 -0.55
CA GLY A 140 6.53 -6.13 -1.72
C GLY A 140 7.32 -4.84 -1.46
N TRP A 141 8.57 -4.80 -1.90
CA TRP A 141 9.38 -3.59 -1.80
C TRP A 141 9.24 -2.73 -3.04
N LEU A 142 8.79 -1.48 -2.86
CA LEU A 142 8.74 -0.46 -3.92
C LEU A 142 10.13 0.14 -4.10
N VAL A 143 10.62 0.15 -5.35
CA VAL A 143 11.98 0.60 -5.68
C VAL A 143 11.91 1.73 -6.68
N ALA A 144 12.32 2.94 -6.26
CA ALA A 144 12.31 4.15 -7.09
C ALA A 144 13.71 4.54 -7.63
N GLU A 145 14.78 4.00 -7.03
CA GLU A 145 16.14 4.39 -7.38
C GLU A 145 16.88 3.27 -8.13
N ARG A 146 17.75 3.67 -9.08
CA ARG A 146 18.64 2.73 -9.74
C ARG A 146 19.66 2.19 -8.73
N SER A 147 19.50 0.93 -8.39
CA SER A 147 20.41 0.14 -7.58
C SER A 147 20.80 -1.11 -8.35
N ASP A 148 21.86 -1.78 -7.93
CA ASP A 148 22.20 -3.09 -8.48
C ASP A 148 21.02 -4.08 -8.23
N GLY A 149 20.40 -4.55 -9.31
CA GLY A 149 19.24 -5.45 -9.25
C GLY A 149 19.51 -6.70 -8.42
N ILE A 150 20.74 -7.22 -8.43
CA ILE A 150 21.14 -8.37 -7.60
C ILE A 150 21.04 -8.02 -6.11
N GLN A 151 21.54 -6.86 -5.71
CA GLN A 151 21.50 -6.42 -4.31
C GLN A 151 20.05 -6.20 -3.82
N ILE A 152 19.17 -5.66 -4.69
CA ILE A 152 17.74 -5.51 -4.40
C ILE A 152 17.11 -6.87 -4.13
N LEU A 153 17.29 -7.84 -5.04
CA LEU A 153 16.74 -9.18 -4.93
C LEU A 153 17.29 -9.94 -3.72
N ASP A 154 18.58 -9.80 -3.42
CA ASP A 154 19.20 -10.42 -2.24
C ASP A 154 18.60 -9.87 -0.94
N ARG A 155 18.34 -8.57 -0.86
CA ARG A 155 17.69 -7.96 0.31
C ARG A 155 16.25 -8.44 0.49
N VAL A 156 15.46 -8.46 -0.58
CA VAL A 156 14.07 -8.94 -0.56
C VAL A 156 14.01 -10.39 -0.08
N LYS A 157 14.88 -11.25 -0.62
CA LYS A 157 14.97 -12.65 -0.22
C LYS A 157 15.44 -12.82 1.23
N ALA A 158 16.46 -12.06 1.66
CA ALA A 158 17.00 -12.14 3.02
C ALA A 158 15.96 -11.80 4.10
N HIS A 159 15.00 -10.91 3.77
CA HIS A 159 13.91 -10.50 4.65
C HIS A 159 12.59 -11.25 4.39
N ASN A 160 12.60 -12.24 3.50
CA ASN A 160 11.44 -13.08 3.17
C ASN A 160 10.23 -12.30 2.63
N HIS A 161 10.49 -11.24 1.85
CA HIS A 161 9.44 -10.55 1.11
C HIS A 161 9.06 -11.30 -0.16
N SER A 162 7.85 -11.08 -0.65
CA SER A 162 7.24 -11.84 -1.74
C SER A 162 7.54 -11.26 -3.12
N SER A 163 7.81 -9.97 -3.22
CA SER A 163 8.02 -9.28 -4.50
C SER A 163 8.91 -8.04 -4.39
N ILE A 164 9.42 -7.62 -5.54
CA ILE A 164 9.89 -6.27 -5.78
C ILE A 164 8.91 -5.58 -6.73
N ASN A 165 8.70 -4.29 -6.53
CA ASN A 165 7.81 -3.45 -7.33
C ASN A 165 8.61 -2.22 -7.79
N PRO A 166 9.49 -2.36 -8.80
CA PRO A 166 10.32 -1.27 -9.29
C PRO A 166 9.52 -0.35 -10.22
N TRP A 167 9.93 0.92 -10.33
CA TRP A 167 9.46 1.77 -11.41
C TRP A 167 9.77 1.14 -12.76
N ASP A 168 8.92 1.39 -13.75
CA ASP A 168 8.98 0.78 -15.08
C ASP A 168 10.32 1.02 -15.78
N ASP A 169 10.91 2.21 -15.66
CA ASP A 169 12.25 2.55 -16.19
C ASP A 169 13.38 1.71 -15.57
N LEU A 170 13.15 1.01 -14.49
CA LEU A 170 14.12 0.15 -13.82
C LEU A 170 13.98 -1.32 -14.22
N VAL A 171 12.91 -1.66 -14.94
CA VAL A 171 12.59 -3.05 -15.32
C VAL A 171 13.26 -3.39 -16.65
N ASP A 172 14.06 -4.45 -16.66
CA ASP A 172 14.59 -5.09 -17.86
C ASP A 172 14.41 -6.62 -17.80
N GLU A 173 14.66 -7.29 -18.93
CA GLU A 173 14.54 -8.76 -19.01
C GLU A 173 15.42 -9.47 -17.98
N SER A 174 16.63 -8.95 -17.74
CA SER A 174 17.57 -9.53 -16.77
C SER A 174 17.04 -9.46 -15.35
N LEU A 175 16.45 -8.35 -14.93
CA LEU A 175 15.84 -8.21 -13.61
C LEU A 175 14.65 -9.16 -13.44
N ILE A 176 13.80 -9.28 -14.48
CA ILE A 176 12.65 -10.18 -14.47
C ILE A 176 13.10 -11.64 -14.31
N GLU A 177 14.05 -12.10 -15.15
CA GLU A 177 14.56 -13.46 -15.09
C GLU A 177 15.19 -13.80 -13.74
N GLN A 178 15.98 -12.85 -13.19
CA GLN A 178 16.60 -13.02 -11.89
C GLN A 178 15.59 -13.06 -10.75
N ALA A 179 14.55 -12.21 -10.79
CA ALA A 179 13.49 -12.21 -9.80
C ALA A 179 12.70 -13.52 -9.78
N HIS A 180 12.31 -14.02 -10.97
CA HIS A 180 11.55 -15.26 -11.10
C HIS A 180 12.36 -16.53 -10.79
N SER A 181 13.69 -16.46 -10.85
CA SER A 181 14.56 -17.61 -10.55
C SER A 181 14.92 -17.78 -9.07
N ARG A 182 14.53 -16.86 -8.20
CA ARG A 182 14.92 -16.80 -6.78
C ARG A 182 13.78 -17.07 -5.83
#